data_ff2091db2b522f9ec40090037ca11932
#
_entry.id   ff2091db2b522f9ec40090037ca11932
#
_cell.length_a   1.000
_cell.length_b   1.000
_cell.length_c   1.000
_cell.angle_alpha   90.00
_cell.angle_beta   90.00
_cell.angle_gamma   90.00
#
_symmetry.space_group_name_H-M   'P 1'
#
loop_
_entity.id
_entity.type
_entity.pdbx_description
1 polymer ?
#
loop_
_entity_poly.entity_id
_entity_poly.type
_entity_poly.pdbx_seq_one_letter_code
_entity_poly.pdbx_strand_id
1 'polypeptide(L)'
;MWRPANVLKYCTEEQRERFLIPEIEGRRRSCYAITEADAGSDPSVLQTTAVRDGDGFVLNGEKWYVTVGDVADYQIVVADVPGEGPTSFLIDRDQEGVEEFRTPRYMHHFVYEHPIFRYHDVRVGPEAVLGQVGEGYTLTKEWFMEERLMIAARCLGGAERCLEDAFGYATEREQFGERIIEFQGVSFPLAEAVAEIAAARAVTYQVAWEVTQGTVDAKTLHAKASAIKLFASEMANRVVDSCVQVLGGRGYMRENAVERFYRDLRVDRIWEGTSEIQKVVLVNEMRKRGTHAVAAWPKEG
;
A
#
# COMPACT_ATOMS: atom_id res chain seq x y z
N MET A 1 -5.43 -7.95 -9.35
CA MET A 1 -4.60 -9.14 -9.63
C MET A 1 -3.77 -9.39 -8.40
N TRP A 2 -3.81 -10.60 -7.85
CA TRP A 2 -2.95 -11.00 -6.74
C TRP A 2 -1.52 -11.18 -7.24
N ARG A 3 -0.53 -10.75 -6.48
CA ARG A 3 0.88 -10.96 -6.81
C ARG A 3 1.64 -11.33 -5.54
N PRO A 4 2.66 -12.18 -5.63
CA PRO A 4 3.54 -12.48 -4.52
C PRO A 4 4.23 -11.21 -3.99
N ALA A 5 4.44 -11.14 -2.68
CA ALA A 5 5.25 -10.08 -2.10
C ALA A 5 6.69 -10.18 -2.63
N ASN A 6 7.30 -9.04 -3.01
CA ASN A 6 8.64 -9.01 -3.59
C ASN A 6 9.72 -9.58 -2.65
N VAL A 7 9.47 -9.54 -1.33
CA VAL A 7 10.35 -10.12 -0.31
C VAL A 7 10.44 -11.64 -0.38
N LEU A 8 9.51 -12.33 -1.04
CA LEU A 8 9.58 -13.78 -1.23
C LEU A 8 10.72 -14.23 -2.15
N LYS A 9 11.40 -13.30 -2.83
CA LYS A 9 12.67 -13.60 -3.53
C LYS A 9 13.80 -14.06 -2.59
N TYR A 10 13.68 -13.76 -1.29
CA TYR A 10 14.62 -14.19 -0.25
C TYR A 10 14.32 -15.58 0.32
N CYS A 11 13.31 -16.26 -0.19
CA CYS A 11 12.99 -17.65 0.17
C CYS A 11 14.16 -18.58 -0.08
N THR A 12 14.41 -19.51 0.85
CA THR A 12 15.20 -20.73 0.62
C THR A 12 14.54 -21.60 -0.43
N GLU A 13 15.22 -22.63 -0.95
CA GLU A 13 14.62 -23.53 -1.94
C GLU A 13 13.37 -24.24 -1.37
N GLU A 14 13.42 -24.68 -0.11
CA GLU A 14 12.27 -25.28 0.57
C GLU A 14 11.10 -24.30 0.72
N GLN A 15 11.37 -23.06 1.09
CA GLN A 15 10.35 -22.00 1.18
C GLN A 15 9.77 -21.66 -0.19
N ARG A 16 10.58 -21.67 -1.24
CA ARG A 16 10.11 -21.43 -2.62
C ARG A 16 9.10 -22.47 -3.03
N GLU A 17 9.39 -23.75 -2.81
CA GLU A 17 8.48 -24.86 -3.13
C GLU A 17 7.19 -24.79 -2.32
N ARG A 18 7.27 -24.42 -1.04
CA ARG A 18 6.12 -24.41 -0.13
C ARG A 18 5.25 -23.16 -0.27
N PHE A 19 5.82 -22.00 -0.52
CA PHE A 19 5.15 -20.70 -0.47
C PHE A 19 5.15 -19.96 -1.80
N LEU A 20 6.32 -19.68 -2.39
CA LEU A 20 6.42 -18.80 -3.56
C LEU A 20 5.85 -19.42 -4.83
N ILE A 21 6.22 -20.65 -5.18
CA ILE A 21 5.74 -21.33 -6.39
C ILE A 21 4.22 -21.50 -6.35
N PRO A 22 3.62 -22.01 -5.27
CA PRO A 22 2.16 -22.11 -5.17
C PRO A 22 1.46 -20.75 -5.26
N GLU A 23 2.07 -19.66 -4.78
CA GLU A 23 1.50 -18.33 -4.88
C GLU A 23 1.55 -17.78 -6.32
N ILE A 24 2.66 -17.97 -7.04
CA ILE A 24 2.77 -17.61 -8.46
C ILE A 24 1.73 -18.36 -9.30
N GLU A 25 1.49 -19.62 -8.99
CA GLU A 25 0.49 -20.46 -9.64
C GLU A 25 -0.96 -20.19 -9.20
N GLY A 26 -1.17 -19.31 -8.23
CA GLY A 26 -2.48 -18.94 -7.69
C GLY A 26 -3.12 -20.01 -6.80
N ARG A 27 -2.35 -20.99 -6.33
CA ARG A 27 -2.81 -22.07 -5.43
C ARG A 27 -2.77 -21.66 -3.95
N ARG A 28 -1.93 -20.68 -3.60
CA ARG A 28 -1.83 -20.09 -2.27
C ARG A 28 -1.80 -18.56 -2.36
N ARG A 29 -2.10 -17.90 -1.24
CA ARG A 29 -2.10 -16.44 -1.11
C ARG A 29 -1.41 -16.05 0.18
N SER A 30 -0.54 -15.03 0.11
CA SER A 30 0.06 -14.43 1.30
C SER A 30 -0.70 -13.19 1.77
N CYS A 31 -0.49 -12.83 3.02
CA CYS A 31 -0.72 -11.48 3.53
C CYS A 31 0.51 -11.01 4.32
N TYR A 32 0.66 -9.69 4.47
CA TYR A 32 1.76 -9.11 5.22
C TYR A 32 1.24 -8.56 6.55
N ALA A 33 1.80 -9.01 7.68
CA ALA A 33 1.37 -8.68 9.03
C ALA A 33 2.49 -7.91 9.76
N ILE A 34 2.44 -6.57 9.70
CA ILE A 34 3.46 -5.67 10.27
C ILE A 34 2.86 -4.84 11.40
N THR A 35 1.79 -4.10 11.11
CA THR A 35 1.19 -3.09 11.97
C THR A 35 0.61 -3.70 13.24
N GLU A 36 0.73 -3.00 14.37
CA GLU A 36 0.13 -3.33 15.66
C GLU A 36 -0.73 -2.16 16.14
N ALA A 37 -1.50 -2.36 17.20
CA ALA A 37 -2.37 -1.31 17.76
C ALA A 37 -1.59 -0.02 18.04
N ASP A 38 -0.39 -0.14 18.61
CA ASP A 38 0.46 0.97 19.03
C ASP A 38 1.72 1.16 18.15
N ALA A 39 1.92 0.33 17.13
CA ALA A 39 3.07 0.38 16.21
C ALA A 39 2.59 0.47 14.75
N GLY A 40 2.23 1.69 14.31
CA GLY A 40 1.79 1.98 12.95
C GLY A 40 2.80 2.84 12.19
N SER A 41 2.76 4.17 12.40
CA SER A 41 3.67 5.13 11.75
C SER A 41 5.14 4.96 12.18
N ASP A 42 5.37 4.46 13.38
CA ASP A 42 6.67 4.02 13.87
C ASP A 42 6.67 2.49 14.03
N PRO A 43 7.22 1.75 13.06
CA PRO A 43 7.30 0.29 13.14
C PRO A 43 8.50 -0.20 13.98
N SER A 44 9.27 0.68 14.60
CA SER A 44 10.41 0.30 15.45
C SER A 44 10.01 -0.14 16.86
N VAL A 45 8.76 0.13 17.25
CA VAL A 45 8.22 -0.17 18.60
C VAL A 45 7.32 -1.42 18.59
N LEU A 46 7.69 -2.43 17.80
CA LEU A 46 6.95 -3.69 17.72
C LEU A 46 6.86 -4.36 19.10
N GLN A 47 5.65 -4.84 19.43
CA GLN A 47 5.37 -5.59 20.65
C GLN A 47 5.21 -7.09 20.40
N THR A 48 4.90 -7.49 19.14
CA THR A 48 4.93 -8.90 18.75
C THR A 48 6.35 -9.41 18.83
N THR A 49 6.57 -10.44 19.64
CA THR A 49 7.89 -11.04 19.89
C THR A 49 7.99 -12.44 19.30
N ALA A 50 9.20 -12.83 18.92
CA ALA A 50 9.57 -14.20 18.57
C ALA A 50 10.74 -14.62 19.45
N VAL A 51 10.45 -15.29 20.57
CA VAL A 51 11.47 -15.73 21.53
C VAL A 51 12.07 -17.05 21.07
N ARG A 52 13.39 -17.18 21.11
CA ARG A 52 14.07 -18.43 20.77
C ARG A 52 13.65 -19.59 21.70
N ASP A 53 13.37 -20.75 21.09
CA ASP A 53 13.05 -22.00 21.75
C ASP A 53 13.82 -23.15 21.06
N GLY A 54 14.94 -23.53 21.60
CA GLY A 54 15.91 -24.41 20.94
C GLY A 54 16.49 -23.74 19.68
N ASP A 55 16.32 -24.35 18.53
CA ASP A 55 16.71 -23.85 17.23
C ASP A 55 15.59 -23.06 16.54
N GLY A 56 14.35 -23.12 17.07
CA GLY A 56 13.16 -22.43 16.58
C GLY A 56 12.78 -21.20 17.39
N PHE A 57 11.49 -20.83 17.25
CA PHE A 57 10.94 -19.62 17.88
C PHE A 57 9.50 -19.85 18.37
N VAL A 58 9.11 -19.08 19.40
CA VAL A 58 7.73 -18.98 19.90
C VAL A 58 7.27 -17.55 19.71
N LEU A 59 6.25 -17.35 18.87
CA LEU A 59 5.70 -16.03 18.59
C LEU A 59 4.50 -15.73 19.48
N ASN A 60 4.48 -14.51 20.02
CA ASN A 60 3.36 -13.96 20.79
C ASN A 60 3.12 -12.51 20.42
N GLY A 61 1.85 -12.10 20.26
CA GLY A 61 1.49 -10.72 19.97
C GLY A 61 0.20 -10.57 19.19
N GLU A 62 0.01 -9.37 18.61
CA GLU A 62 -1.20 -9.02 17.85
C GLU A 62 -0.83 -8.17 16.62
N LYS A 63 -1.44 -8.47 15.47
CA LYS A 63 -1.25 -7.69 14.23
C LYS A 63 -2.57 -7.13 13.75
N TRP A 64 -2.54 -5.85 13.37
CA TRP A 64 -3.70 -5.07 12.93
C TRP A 64 -3.67 -4.77 11.44
N TYR A 65 -4.85 -4.59 10.85
CA TYR A 65 -5.03 -4.21 9.46
C TYR A 65 -4.35 -5.17 8.47
N VAL A 66 -4.40 -6.48 8.76
CA VAL A 66 -3.76 -7.49 7.92
C VAL A 66 -4.54 -7.65 6.62
N THR A 67 -4.15 -6.89 5.61
CA THR A 67 -4.83 -6.84 4.30
C THR A 67 -4.90 -8.23 3.68
N VAL A 68 -6.12 -8.64 3.23
CA VAL A 68 -6.46 -9.96 2.67
C VAL A 68 -6.27 -11.13 3.65
N GLY A 69 -6.08 -10.86 4.93
CA GLY A 69 -5.89 -11.90 5.95
C GLY A 69 -7.06 -12.87 6.06
N ASP A 70 -8.29 -12.43 5.71
CA ASP A 70 -9.50 -13.26 5.66
C ASP A 70 -9.42 -14.39 4.62
N VAL A 71 -8.64 -14.21 3.56
CA VAL A 71 -8.53 -15.16 2.43
C VAL A 71 -7.10 -15.65 2.18
N ALA A 72 -6.14 -15.22 2.98
CA ALA A 72 -4.76 -15.67 2.88
C ALA A 72 -4.59 -17.10 3.40
N ASP A 73 -3.67 -17.85 2.80
CA ASP A 73 -3.31 -19.21 3.21
C ASP A 73 -2.11 -19.19 4.16
N TYR A 74 -1.28 -18.13 4.10
CA TYR A 74 -0.14 -17.92 4.99
C TYR A 74 0.15 -16.43 5.16
N GLN A 75 0.95 -16.13 6.17
CA GLN A 75 1.27 -14.76 6.57
C GLN A 75 2.79 -14.54 6.57
N ILE A 76 3.22 -13.34 6.14
CA ILE A 76 4.56 -12.83 6.38
C ILE A 76 4.47 -11.96 7.63
N VAL A 77 4.84 -12.51 8.78
CA VAL A 77 4.71 -11.87 10.09
C VAL A 77 6.04 -11.23 10.48
N VAL A 78 6.04 -9.93 10.81
CA VAL A 78 7.21 -9.26 11.36
C VAL A 78 7.11 -9.25 12.88
N ALA A 79 8.07 -9.90 13.56
CA ALA A 79 8.15 -9.95 15.01
C ALA A 79 9.56 -9.59 15.48
N ASP A 80 9.68 -9.02 16.67
CA ASP A 80 10.98 -8.73 17.27
C ASP A 80 11.59 -9.98 17.90
N VAL A 81 12.81 -10.33 17.51
CA VAL A 81 13.61 -11.34 18.19
C VAL A 81 14.47 -10.62 19.23
N PRO A 82 14.23 -10.82 20.52
CA PRO A 82 14.92 -10.08 21.56
C PRO A 82 16.45 -10.15 21.46
N GLY A 83 17.08 -8.98 21.33
CA GLY A 83 18.53 -8.84 21.16
C GLY A 83 19.05 -9.01 19.73
N GLU A 84 18.23 -9.47 18.79
CA GLU A 84 18.61 -9.69 17.38
C GLU A 84 17.82 -8.78 16.43
N GLY A 85 16.63 -8.31 16.84
CA GLY A 85 15.82 -7.32 16.11
C GLY A 85 14.68 -7.90 15.26
N PRO A 86 13.94 -7.01 14.56
CA PRO A 86 12.78 -7.40 13.76
C PRO A 86 13.14 -8.44 12.69
N THR A 87 12.35 -9.50 12.65
CA THR A 87 12.55 -10.66 11.79
C THR A 87 11.24 -10.99 11.08
N SER A 88 11.29 -11.41 9.83
CA SER A 88 10.13 -11.85 9.06
C SER A 88 9.97 -13.35 9.13
N PHE A 89 8.75 -13.82 9.42
CA PHE A 89 8.42 -15.24 9.53
C PHE A 89 7.32 -15.62 8.53
N LEU A 90 7.47 -16.75 7.85
CA LEU A 90 6.43 -17.37 7.05
C LEU A 90 5.62 -18.31 7.94
N ILE A 91 4.36 -17.98 8.18
CA ILE A 91 3.47 -18.70 9.10
C ILE A 91 2.20 -19.09 8.35
N ASP A 92 1.86 -20.39 8.34
CA ASP A 92 0.59 -20.86 7.80
C ASP A 92 -0.58 -20.30 8.64
N ARG A 93 -1.67 -19.92 7.99
CA ARG A 93 -2.82 -19.33 8.69
C ARG A 93 -3.48 -20.29 9.67
N ASP A 94 -3.45 -21.58 9.38
CA ASP A 94 -4.00 -22.66 10.21
C ASP A 94 -3.00 -23.20 11.24
N GLN A 95 -1.82 -22.58 11.38
CA GLN A 95 -0.83 -22.92 12.41
C GLN A 95 -1.45 -22.83 13.80
N GLU A 96 -1.20 -23.81 14.67
CA GLU A 96 -1.64 -23.78 16.07
C GLU A 96 -1.19 -22.49 16.76
N GLY A 97 -2.11 -21.82 17.46
CA GLY A 97 -1.88 -20.55 18.14
C GLY A 97 -2.14 -19.30 17.27
N VAL A 98 -2.38 -19.44 15.96
CA VAL A 98 -2.79 -18.33 15.10
C VAL A 98 -4.32 -18.15 15.19
N GLU A 99 -4.75 -16.99 15.64
CA GLU A 99 -6.16 -16.64 15.78
C GLU A 99 -6.52 -15.44 14.90
N GLU A 100 -7.51 -15.58 14.00
CA GLU A 100 -8.21 -14.44 13.44
C GLU A 100 -9.18 -13.90 14.51
N PHE A 101 -8.73 -12.90 15.27
CA PHE A 101 -9.45 -12.40 16.44
C PHE A 101 -10.75 -11.70 16.06
N ARG A 102 -10.71 -10.79 15.11
CA ARG A 102 -11.89 -10.11 14.58
C ARG A 102 -11.58 -9.35 13.30
N THR A 103 -12.64 -9.06 12.53
CA THR A 103 -12.56 -8.20 11.35
C THR A 103 -13.33 -6.90 11.59
N PRO A 104 -12.66 -5.76 11.81
CA PRO A 104 -13.33 -4.46 11.93
C PRO A 104 -14.03 -4.06 10.63
N ARG A 105 -15.07 -3.24 10.75
CA ARG A 105 -15.68 -2.60 9.58
C ARG A 105 -14.93 -1.33 9.23
N TYR A 106 -14.62 -1.19 7.94
CA TYR A 106 -13.85 -0.06 7.41
C TYR A 106 -14.74 0.89 6.59
N MET A 107 -14.20 2.07 6.27
CA MET A 107 -14.87 3.04 5.40
C MET A 107 -15.00 2.56 3.95
N HIS A 108 -13.98 1.89 3.44
CA HIS A 108 -14.00 1.28 2.11
C HIS A 108 -14.87 0.02 2.05
N HIS A 109 -15.11 -0.48 0.84
CA HIS A 109 -15.84 -1.71 0.60
C HIS A 109 -15.10 -2.56 -0.46
N PHE A 110 -14.01 -3.20 -0.04
CA PHE A 110 -13.26 -4.13 -0.87
C PHE A 110 -13.89 -5.53 -0.84
N VAL A 111 -13.44 -6.38 -1.75
CA VAL A 111 -13.83 -7.80 -1.82
C VAL A 111 -13.06 -8.68 -0.85
N TYR A 112 -12.15 -8.09 -0.09
CA TYR A 112 -11.33 -8.72 0.95
C TYR A 112 -11.33 -7.81 2.18
N GLU A 113 -10.99 -8.39 3.32
CA GLU A 113 -11.04 -7.73 4.61
C GLU A 113 -9.63 -7.50 5.18
N HIS A 114 -9.58 -6.78 6.30
CA HIS A 114 -8.34 -6.48 7.02
C HIS A 114 -8.49 -6.91 8.48
N PRO A 115 -8.47 -8.22 8.76
CA PRO A 115 -8.61 -8.73 10.12
C PRO A 115 -7.48 -8.33 11.04
N ILE A 116 -7.74 -8.49 12.33
CA ILE A 116 -6.75 -8.46 13.42
C ILE A 116 -6.42 -9.91 13.74
N PHE A 117 -5.13 -10.23 13.76
CA PHE A 117 -4.62 -11.53 14.17
C PHE A 117 -3.96 -11.46 15.52
N ARG A 118 -4.11 -12.55 16.29
CA ARG A 118 -3.37 -12.83 17.52
C ARG A 118 -2.53 -14.08 17.36
N TYR A 119 -1.40 -14.06 18.03
CA TYR A 119 -0.45 -15.17 18.07
C TYR A 119 -0.27 -15.57 19.51
N HIS A 120 -0.62 -16.82 19.82
CA HIS A 120 -0.58 -17.39 21.16
C HIS A 120 0.36 -18.59 21.16
N ASP A 121 1.59 -18.39 21.63
CA ASP A 121 2.63 -19.41 21.69
C ASP A 121 2.82 -20.16 20.35
N VAL A 122 2.78 -19.43 19.23
CA VAL A 122 2.94 -20.01 17.87
C VAL A 122 4.38 -20.50 17.73
N ARG A 123 4.53 -21.82 17.68
CA ARG A 123 5.86 -22.47 17.57
C ARG A 123 6.22 -22.70 16.12
N VAL A 124 7.39 -22.22 15.73
CA VAL A 124 7.94 -22.39 14.37
C VAL A 124 9.41 -22.81 14.45
N GLY A 125 9.84 -23.59 13.47
CA GLY A 125 11.25 -23.94 13.31
C GLY A 125 12.06 -22.82 12.62
N PRO A 126 13.37 -23.00 12.49
CA PRO A 126 14.25 -22.04 11.83
C PRO A 126 13.91 -21.85 10.35
N GLU A 127 13.27 -22.84 9.72
CA GLU A 127 12.79 -22.79 8.33
C GLU A 127 11.67 -21.78 8.09
N ALA A 128 11.03 -21.26 9.15
CA ALA A 128 10.02 -20.21 9.03
C ALA A 128 10.63 -18.82 8.83
N VAL A 129 11.91 -18.60 9.10
CA VAL A 129 12.57 -17.31 8.95
C VAL A 129 12.73 -16.98 7.46
N LEU A 130 12.12 -15.89 7.02
CA LEU A 130 12.31 -15.34 5.68
C LEU A 130 13.52 -14.41 5.65
N GLY A 131 14.52 -14.73 4.84
CA GLY A 131 15.81 -14.03 4.86
C GLY A 131 16.66 -14.43 6.06
N GLN A 132 17.07 -13.46 6.87
CA GLN A 132 17.89 -13.69 8.07
C GLN A 132 17.24 -13.05 9.30
N VAL A 133 17.58 -13.59 10.48
CA VAL A 133 17.15 -13.02 11.76
C VAL A 133 17.69 -11.59 11.88
N GLY A 134 16.86 -10.66 12.31
CA GLY A 134 17.20 -9.23 12.44
C GLY A 134 17.07 -8.41 11.14
N GLU A 135 16.81 -9.03 9.99
CA GLU A 135 16.68 -8.31 8.70
C GLU A 135 15.25 -7.96 8.29
N GLY A 136 14.26 -8.35 9.07
CA GLY A 136 12.84 -8.16 8.73
C GLY A 136 12.47 -6.71 8.42
N TYR A 137 13.10 -5.75 9.08
CA TYR A 137 12.86 -4.32 8.79
C TYR A 137 13.47 -3.89 7.45
N THR A 138 14.56 -4.47 7.01
CA THR A 138 15.17 -4.22 5.70
C THR A 138 14.27 -4.75 4.59
N LEU A 139 13.77 -5.97 4.74
CA LEU A 139 12.78 -6.58 3.83
C LEU A 139 11.50 -5.74 3.75
N THR A 140 10.99 -5.30 4.89
CA THR A 140 9.79 -4.45 4.96
C THR A 140 9.98 -3.12 4.22
N LYS A 141 11.16 -2.47 4.30
CA LYS A 141 11.43 -1.23 3.54
C LYS A 141 11.44 -1.47 2.04
N GLU A 142 11.97 -2.59 1.60
CA GLU A 142 11.96 -2.96 0.18
C GLU A 142 10.53 -3.20 -0.33
N TRP A 143 9.72 -3.90 0.46
CA TRP A 143 8.30 -4.09 0.16
C TRP A 143 7.54 -2.76 0.07
N PHE A 144 7.73 -1.84 1.02
CA PHE A 144 7.10 -0.51 0.99
C PHE A 144 7.44 0.31 -0.26
N MET A 145 8.63 0.19 -0.82
CA MET A 145 8.99 0.93 -2.04
C MET A 145 8.07 0.52 -3.19
N GLU A 146 7.86 -0.77 -3.38
CA GLU A 146 7.01 -1.31 -4.43
C GLU A 146 5.53 -0.99 -4.19
N GLU A 147 5.05 -1.15 -2.95
CA GLU A 147 3.67 -0.83 -2.59
C GLU A 147 3.33 0.65 -2.80
N ARG A 148 4.24 1.56 -2.49
CA ARG A 148 4.05 3.00 -2.75
C ARG A 148 3.88 3.31 -4.23
N LEU A 149 4.65 2.66 -5.09
CA LEU A 149 4.49 2.79 -6.54
C LEU A 149 3.14 2.22 -7.01
N MET A 150 2.73 1.07 -6.48
CA MET A 150 1.44 0.46 -6.75
C MET A 150 0.26 1.35 -6.31
N ILE A 151 0.37 1.99 -5.14
CA ILE A 151 -0.64 2.94 -4.67
C ILE A 151 -0.75 4.14 -5.62
N ALA A 152 0.37 4.68 -6.09
CA ALA A 152 0.34 5.79 -7.05
C ALA A 152 -0.38 5.39 -8.34
N ALA A 153 -0.09 4.21 -8.89
CA ALA A 153 -0.77 3.69 -10.08
C ALA A 153 -2.27 3.46 -9.85
N ARG A 154 -2.64 2.90 -8.69
CA ARG A 154 -4.04 2.71 -8.30
C ARG A 154 -4.79 4.03 -8.18
N CYS A 155 -4.20 5.03 -7.55
CA CYS A 155 -4.76 6.38 -7.40
C CYS A 155 -5.01 7.03 -8.76
N LEU A 156 -4.09 6.88 -9.72
CA LEU A 156 -4.27 7.37 -11.09
C LEU A 156 -5.47 6.76 -11.77
N GLY A 157 -5.57 5.42 -11.77
CA GLY A 157 -6.68 4.73 -12.42
C GLY A 157 -8.04 5.05 -11.80
N GLY A 158 -8.10 5.16 -10.46
CA GLY A 158 -9.33 5.53 -9.75
C GLY A 158 -9.76 6.97 -10.01
N ALA A 159 -8.82 7.92 -10.01
CA ALA A 159 -9.09 9.33 -10.30
C ALA A 159 -9.54 9.52 -11.75
N GLU A 160 -8.90 8.86 -12.70
CA GLU A 160 -9.24 8.91 -14.13
C GLU A 160 -10.64 8.39 -14.39
N ARG A 161 -10.99 7.24 -13.80
CA ARG A 161 -12.33 6.69 -13.93
C ARG A 161 -13.40 7.63 -13.37
N CYS A 162 -13.15 8.24 -12.21
CA CYS A 162 -14.11 9.19 -11.64
C CYS A 162 -14.27 10.45 -12.51
N LEU A 163 -13.17 10.93 -13.09
CA LEU A 163 -13.18 12.07 -13.98
C LEU A 163 -13.99 11.77 -15.26
N GLU A 164 -13.82 10.59 -15.86
CA GLU A 164 -14.61 10.17 -17.03
C GLU A 164 -16.10 10.12 -16.72
N ASP A 165 -16.50 9.51 -15.60
CA ASP A 165 -17.89 9.42 -15.17
C ASP A 165 -18.48 10.81 -14.90
N ALA A 166 -17.75 11.72 -14.24
CA ALA A 166 -18.20 13.08 -13.94
C ALA A 166 -18.28 13.95 -15.20
N PHE A 167 -17.30 13.85 -16.11
CA PHE A 167 -17.30 14.57 -17.37
C PHE A 167 -18.46 14.13 -18.27
N GLY A 168 -18.67 12.81 -18.43
CA GLY A 168 -19.81 12.29 -19.19
C GLY A 168 -21.14 12.81 -18.66
N TYR A 169 -21.33 12.76 -17.33
CA TYR A 169 -22.53 13.32 -16.72
C TYR A 169 -22.68 14.83 -16.96
N ALA A 170 -21.61 15.60 -16.82
CA ALA A 170 -21.67 17.06 -16.98
C ALA A 170 -22.00 17.50 -18.41
N THR A 171 -21.61 16.70 -19.41
CA THR A 171 -21.89 16.97 -20.83
C THR A 171 -23.33 16.61 -21.27
N GLU A 172 -24.03 15.81 -20.46
CA GLU A 172 -25.42 15.38 -20.75
C GLU A 172 -26.45 16.08 -19.88
N ARG A 173 -26.10 16.35 -18.61
CA ARG A 173 -27.04 16.92 -17.63
C ARG A 173 -27.33 18.39 -17.93
N GLU A 174 -28.61 18.75 -18.01
CA GLU A 174 -29.05 20.13 -18.17
C GLU A 174 -29.66 20.68 -16.88
N GLN A 175 -29.31 21.93 -16.57
CA GLN A 175 -29.91 22.75 -15.51
C GLN A 175 -29.88 24.22 -15.96
N PHE A 176 -30.88 25.01 -15.56
CA PHE A 176 -31.00 26.43 -15.95
C PHE A 176 -31.02 26.67 -17.46
N GLY A 177 -31.45 25.64 -18.23
CA GLY A 177 -31.56 25.72 -19.68
C GLY A 177 -30.30 25.41 -20.48
N GLU A 178 -29.20 25.05 -19.80
CA GLU A 178 -27.91 24.71 -20.41
C GLU A 178 -27.34 23.43 -19.84
N ARG A 179 -26.40 22.78 -20.54
CA ARG A 179 -25.62 21.66 -19.99
C ARG A 179 -24.75 22.16 -18.86
N ILE A 180 -24.64 21.38 -17.78
CA ILE A 180 -23.91 21.85 -16.59
C ILE A 180 -22.42 22.04 -16.85
N ILE A 181 -21.84 21.41 -17.87
CA ILE A 181 -20.45 21.62 -18.29
C ILE A 181 -20.16 23.08 -18.71
N GLU A 182 -21.16 23.82 -19.16
CA GLU A 182 -21.02 25.23 -19.59
C GLU A 182 -20.80 26.17 -18.39
N PHE A 183 -21.13 25.73 -17.19
CA PHE A 183 -20.92 26.53 -16.00
C PHE A 183 -19.47 26.36 -15.49
N GLN A 184 -18.73 27.46 -15.34
CA GLN A 184 -17.34 27.45 -14.87
C GLN A 184 -17.16 26.79 -13.50
N GLY A 185 -18.18 26.88 -12.62
CA GLY A 185 -18.18 26.18 -11.32
C GLY A 185 -18.18 24.64 -11.46
N VAL A 186 -18.48 24.10 -12.64
CA VAL A 186 -18.44 22.67 -12.96
C VAL A 186 -17.24 22.33 -13.84
N SER A 187 -16.99 23.12 -14.90
CA SER A 187 -15.95 22.83 -15.88
C SER A 187 -14.52 23.05 -15.33
N PHE A 188 -14.30 24.04 -14.47
CA PHE A 188 -12.98 24.36 -13.93
C PHE A 188 -12.42 23.23 -13.02
N PRO A 189 -13.17 22.69 -12.05
CA PRO A 189 -12.69 21.52 -11.29
C PRO A 189 -12.33 20.31 -12.16
N LEU A 190 -13.06 20.08 -13.26
CA LEU A 190 -12.74 19.00 -14.20
C LEU A 190 -11.45 19.28 -14.98
N ALA A 191 -11.22 20.53 -15.38
CA ALA A 191 -9.98 20.95 -16.05
C ALA A 191 -8.76 20.83 -15.12
N GLU A 192 -8.90 21.25 -13.86
CA GLU A 192 -7.87 21.07 -12.84
C GLU A 192 -7.55 19.59 -12.61
N ALA A 193 -8.58 18.74 -12.54
CA ALA A 193 -8.42 17.29 -12.41
C ALA A 193 -7.61 16.68 -13.56
N VAL A 194 -7.86 17.09 -14.81
CA VAL A 194 -7.11 16.65 -16.00
C VAL A 194 -5.62 17.00 -15.83
N ALA A 195 -5.32 18.26 -15.44
CA ALA A 195 -3.94 18.71 -15.29
C ALA A 195 -3.21 17.96 -14.16
N GLU A 196 -3.86 17.75 -13.01
CA GLU A 196 -3.29 17.02 -11.87
C GLU A 196 -3.04 15.54 -12.21
N ILE A 197 -3.99 14.87 -12.86
CA ILE A 197 -3.83 13.47 -13.29
C ILE A 197 -2.68 13.33 -14.29
N ALA A 198 -2.58 14.24 -15.28
CA ALA A 198 -1.51 14.22 -16.26
C ALA A 198 -0.12 14.36 -15.61
N ALA A 199 0.03 15.29 -14.67
CA ALA A 199 1.26 15.49 -13.91
C ALA A 199 1.61 14.26 -13.05
N ALA A 200 0.63 13.72 -12.30
CA ALA A 200 0.82 12.53 -11.47
C ALA A 200 1.22 11.31 -12.31
N ARG A 201 0.59 11.13 -13.49
CA ARG A 201 0.92 10.05 -14.42
C ARG A 201 2.35 10.14 -14.91
N ALA A 202 2.77 11.31 -15.39
CA ALA A 202 4.10 11.52 -15.91
C ALA A 202 5.19 11.15 -14.88
N VAL A 203 5.04 11.62 -13.63
CA VAL A 203 5.99 11.33 -12.56
C VAL A 203 5.94 9.86 -12.13
N THR A 204 4.76 9.24 -12.08
CA THR A 204 4.60 7.83 -11.71
C THR A 204 5.28 6.91 -12.73
N TYR A 205 5.05 7.14 -14.02
CA TYR A 205 5.72 6.38 -15.09
C TYR A 205 7.22 6.60 -15.10
N GLN A 206 7.68 7.82 -14.81
CA GLN A 206 9.11 8.11 -14.68
C GLN A 206 9.77 7.25 -13.60
N VAL A 207 9.18 7.21 -12.40
CA VAL A 207 9.73 6.40 -11.29
C VAL A 207 9.65 4.90 -11.61
N ALA A 208 8.58 4.43 -12.23
CA ALA A 208 8.44 3.04 -12.66
C ALA A 208 9.52 2.66 -13.68
N TRP A 209 9.83 3.56 -14.63
CA TRP A 209 10.91 3.36 -15.59
C TRP A 209 12.27 3.31 -14.89
N GLU A 210 12.57 4.22 -13.97
CA GLU A 210 13.82 4.23 -13.21
C GLU A 210 14.03 2.92 -12.41
N VAL A 211 12.96 2.38 -11.81
CA VAL A 211 12.98 1.07 -11.15
C VAL A 211 13.36 -0.04 -12.13
N THR A 212 12.77 -0.02 -13.33
CA THR A 212 13.03 -1.03 -14.37
C THR A 212 14.46 -0.97 -14.91
N GLN A 213 15.01 0.23 -15.05
CA GLN A 213 16.38 0.41 -15.57
C GLN A 213 17.47 0.02 -14.56
N GLY A 214 17.18 0.03 -13.27
CA GLY A 214 18.17 -0.27 -12.22
C GLY A 214 19.32 0.74 -12.14
N THR A 215 19.16 1.93 -12.72
CA THR A 215 20.20 2.97 -12.79
C THR A 215 20.24 3.90 -11.60
N VAL A 216 19.22 3.86 -10.76
CA VAL A 216 19.06 4.71 -9.57
C VAL A 216 19.21 3.86 -8.31
N ASP A 217 19.97 4.36 -7.33
CA ASP A 217 20.17 3.63 -6.08
C ASP A 217 18.85 3.46 -5.28
N ALA A 218 18.77 2.37 -4.53
CA ALA A 218 17.55 1.97 -3.80
C ALA A 218 17.02 3.05 -2.83
N LYS A 219 17.90 3.87 -2.23
CA LYS A 219 17.50 4.92 -1.29
C LYS A 219 16.87 6.11 -2.01
N THR A 220 17.42 6.47 -3.17
CA THR A 220 16.84 7.51 -4.05
C THR A 220 15.49 7.03 -4.60
N LEU A 221 15.38 5.77 -5.04
CA LEU A 221 14.10 5.19 -5.48
C LEU A 221 13.08 5.17 -4.35
N HIS A 222 13.48 4.84 -3.12
CA HIS A 222 12.60 4.89 -1.95
C HIS A 222 12.04 6.31 -1.71
N ALA A 223 12.88 7.35 -1.83
CA ALA A 223 12.43 8.74 -1.72
C ALA A 223 11.47 9.12 -2.87
N LYS A 224 11.79 8.76 -4.10
CA LYS A 224 10.94 9.01 -5.27
C LYS A 224 9.59 8.28 -5.16
N ALA A 225 9.57 7.02 -4.74
CA ALA A 225 8.35 6.27 -4.47
C ALA A 225 7.50 6.94 -3.38
N SER A 226 8.14 7.49 -2.34
CA SER A 226 7.45 8.29 -1.31
C SER A 226 6.84 9.58 -1.89
N ALA A 227 7.56 10.27 -2.76
CA ALA A 227 7.08 11.51 -3.39
C ALA A 227 5.86 11.26 -4.28
N ILE A 228 5.90 10.22 -5.12
CA ILE A 228 4.78 9.90 -6.01
C ILE A 228 3.57 9.37 -5.24
N LYS A 229 3.77 8.54 -4.21
CA LYS A 229 2.68 8.07 -3.34
C LYS A 229 1.99 9.25 -2.66
N LEU A 230 2.75 10.18 -2.09
CA LEU A 230 2.21 11.39 -1.49
C LEU A 230 1.40 12.19 -2.52
N PHE A 231 2.01 12.52 -3.66
CA PHE A 231 1.37 13.36 -4.67
C PHE A 231 0.11 12.70 -5.25
N ALA A 232 0.21 11.44 -5.68
CA ALA A 232 -0.89 10.73 -6.32
C ALA A 232 -2.07 10.47 -5.38
N SER A 233 -1.81 10.11 -4.10
CA SER A 233 -2.90 9.87 -3.13
C SER A 233 -3.63 11.15 -2.73
N GLU A 234 -2.91 12.28 -2.57
CA GLU A 234 -3.53 13.58 -2.30
C GLU A 234 -4.30 14.10 -3.51
N MET A 235 -3.73 13.98 -4.71
CA MET A 235 -4.39 14.32 -5.98
C MET A 235 -5.67 13.52 -6.17
N ALA A 236 -5.62 12.20 -6.05
CA ALA A 236 -6.79 11.35 -6.27
C ALA A 236 -7.94 11.68 -5.31
N ASN A 237 -7.65 11.99 -4.05
CA ASN A 237 -8.68 12.40 -3.10
C ASN A 237 -9.33 13.75 -3.49
N ARG A 238 -8.56 14.74 -3.98
CA ARG A 238 -9.12 16.00 -4.47
C ARG A 238 -9.98 15.81 -5.72
N VAL A 239 -9.47 15.05 -6.69
CA VAL A 239 -10.17 14.77 -7.95
C VAL A 239 -11.50 14.06 -7.68
N VAL A 240 -11.47 13.00 -6.86
CA VAL A 240 -12.69 12.23 -6.58
C VAL A 240 -13.71 13.05 -5.79
N ASP A 241 -13.27 13.89 -4.85
CA ASP A 241 -14.13 14.82 -4.12
C ASP A 241 -14.83 15.78 -5.10
N SER A 242 -14.08 16.38 -6.03
CA SER A 242 -14.63 17.24 -7.09
C SER A 242 -15.62 16.48 -7.99
N CYS A 243 -15.33 15.24 -8.34
CA CYS A 243 -16.22 14.42 -9.15
C CYS A 243 -17.54 14.08 -8.43
N VAL A 244 -17.49 13.77 -7.14
CA VAL A 244 -18.72 13.61 -6.32
C VAL A 244 -19.54 14.89 -6.35
N GLN A 245 -18.90 16.05 -6.20
CA GLN A 245 -19.56 17.35 -6.20
C GLN A 245 -20.21 17.65 -7.56
N VAL A 246 -19.53 17.39 -8.67
CA VAL A 246 -20.07 17.58 -10.05
C VAL A 246 -21.29 16.69 -10.29
N LEU A 247 -21.26 15.45 -9.84
CA LEU A 247 -22.39 14.52 -9.95
C LEU A 247 -23.56 14.88 -9.03
N GLY A 248 -23.35 15.74 -8.03
CA GLY A 248 -24.36 16.17 -7.06
C GLY A 248 -24.99 14.98 -6.32
N GLY A 249 -26.32 14.97 -6.20
CA GLY A 249 -27.03 13.88 -5.51
C GLY A 249 -26.73 12.49 -6.07
N ARG A 250 -26.47 12.36 -7.37
CA ARG A 250 -26.06 11.09 -7.98
C ARG A 250 -24.69 10.62 -7.48
N GLY A 251 -23.72 11.54 -7.32
CA GLY A 251 -22.39 11.24 -6.79
C GLY A 251 -22.41 10.73 -5.37
N TYR A 252 -23.50 10.93 -4.62
CA TYR A 252 -23.69 10.48 -3.25
C TYR A 252 -24.43 9.15 -3.13
N MET A 253 -24.96 8.62 -4.23
CA MET A 253 -25.69 7.36 -4.28
C MET A 253 -24.72 6.18 -4.47
N ARG A 254 -24.91 5.10 -3.68
CA ARG A 254 -24.07 3.89 -3.73
C ARG A 254 -24.12 3.13 -5.06
N GLU A 255 -25.10 3.42 -5.92
CA GLU A 255 -25.19 2.88 -7.28
C GLU A 255 -24.14 3.46 -8.23
N ASN A 256 -23.48 4.56 -7.87
CA ASN A 256 -22.44 5.21 -8.67
C ASN A 256 -21.05 4.85 -8.19
N ALA A 257 -20.16 4.55 -9.13
CA ALA A 257 -18.79 4.15 -8.84
C ALA A 257 -18.00 5.25 -8.11
N VAL A 258 -18.29 6.53 -8.39
CA VAL A 258 -17.57 7.68 -7.83
C VAL A 258 -17.70 7.75 -6.31
N GLU A 259 -18.90 7.48 -5.75
CA GLU A 259 -19.12 7.39 -4.30
C GLU A 259 -18.23 6.32 -3.67
N ARG A 260 -18.14 5.14 -4.32
CA ARG A 260 -17.29 4.06 -3.85
C ARG A 260 -15.82 4.44 -3.88
N PHE A 261 -15.33 5.02 -4.98
CA PHE A 261 -13.95 5.49 -5.09
C PHE A 261 -13.61 6.56 -4.05
N TYR A 262 -14.54 7.44 -3.70
CA TYR A 262 -14.36 8.41 -2.62
C TYR A 262 -13.99 7.74 -1.30
N ARG A 263 -14.64 6.65 -0.95
CA ARG A 263 -14.34 5.87 0.26
C ARG A 263 -13.08 5.01 0.10
N ASP A 264 -12.92 4.37 -1.05
CA ASP A 264 -11.85 3.41 -1.31
C ASP A 264 -10.47 4.08 -1.43
N LEU A 265 -10.38 5.25 -2.08
CA LEU A 265 -9.12 5.97 -2.24
C LEU A 265 -8.74 6.80 -1.00
N ARG A 266 -9.66 6.96 -0.05
CA ARG A 266 -9.36 7.71 1.18
C ARG A 266 -8.25 7.04 2.00
N VAL A 267 -8.16 5.72 2.01
CA VAL A 267 -7.15 4.97 2.75
C VAL A 267 -5.74 5.13 2.14
N ASP A 268 -5.64 5.48 0.85
CA ASP A 268 -4.34 5.65 0.18
C ASP A 268 -3.48 6.80 0.77
N ARG A 269 -4.11 7.70 1.54
CA ARG A 269 -3.41 8.73 2.34
C ARG A 269 -2.91 8.20 3.70
N ILE A 270 -3.30 6.98 4.09
CA ILE A 270 -3.07 6.41 5.43
C ILE A 270 -2.10 5.22 5.37
N TRP A 271 -2.43 4.18 4.61
CA TRP A 271 -1.64 2.95 4.58
C TRP A 271 -0.31 3.11 3.84
N GLU A 272 0.61 2.15 3.99
CA GLU A 272 1.98 2.14 3.44
C GLU A 272 2.80 3.38 3.85
N GLY A 273 2.47 3.91 5.04
CA GLY A 273 2.94 5.17 5.58
C GLY A 273 2.04 6.34 5.19
N THR A 274 1.54 7.05 6.19
CA THR A 274 0.65 8.21 5.99
C THR A 274 1.29 9.30 5.14
N SER A 275 0.49 10.24 4.63
CA SER A 275 1.00 11.43 3.92
C SER A 275 2.07 12.16 4.73
N GLU A 276 1.92 12.21 6.05
CA GLU A 276 2.90 12.82 6.97
C GLU A 276 4.20 12.02 7.00
N ILE A 277 4.13 10.69 7.05
CA ILE A 277 5.32 9.82 7.01
C ILE A 277 6.05 9.93 5.67
N GLN A 278 5.32 10.06 4.54
CA GLN A 278 5.96 10.32 3.25
C GLN A 278 6.77 11.64 3.29
N LYS A 279 6.21 12.70 3.90
CA LYS A 279 6.92 13.99 4.08
C LYS A 279 8.15 13.83 4.98
N VAL A 280 8.07 13.04 6.06
CA VAL A 280 9.24 12.74 6.92
C VAL A 280 10.33 12.02 6.13
N VAL A 281 9.97 11.01 5.33
CA VAL A 281 10.93 10.30 4.45
C VAL A 281 11.61 11.29 3.50
N LEU A 282 10.85 12.13 2.81
CA LEU A 282 11.38 13.12 1.87
C LEU A 282 12.35 14.10 2.55
N VAL A 283 11.97 14.69 3.69
CA VAL A 283 12.83 15.61 4.42
C VAL A 283 14.13 14.93 4.87
N ASN A 284 14.06 13.70 5.34
CA ASN A 284 15.24 12.95 5.76
C ASN A 284 16.19 12.67 4.59
N GLU A 285 15.66 12.31 3.42
CA GLU A 285 16.49 12.08 2.24
C GLU A 285 17.03 13.40 1.65
N MET A 286 16.26 14.48 1.67
CA MET A 286 16.75 15.81 1.28
C MET A 286 17.91 16.27 2.15
N ARG A 287 17.85 16.05 3.47
CA ARG A 287 18.95 16.38 4.39
C ARG A 287 20.22 15.60 4.11
N LYS A 288 20.11 14.33 3.69
CA LYS A 288 21.25 13.45 3.42
C LYS A 288 21.86 13.63 2.03
N ARG A 289 21.04 13.98 1.02
CA ARG A 289 21.41 13.91 -0.40
C ARG A 289 21.18 15.19 -1.18
N GLY A 290 20.57 16.22 -0.56
CA GLY A 290 20.11 17.43 -1.23
C GLY A 290 18.79 17.24 -1.99
N THR A 291 18.21 18.35 -2.41
CA THR A 291 16.91 18.37 -3.10
C THR A 291 16.95 17.74 -4.49
N HIS A 292 18.08 17.83 -5.19
CA HIS A 292 18.24 17.28 -6.53
C HIS A 292 18.09 15.75 -6.59
N ALA A 293 18.49 15.02 -5.56
CA ALA A 293 18.39 13.56 -5.55
C ALA A 293 16.96 13.03 -5.69
N VAL A 294 15.98 13.82 -5.23
CA VAL A 294 14.54 13.41 -5.25
C VAL A 294 13.81 14.10 -6.39
N ALA A 295 14.10 15.38 -6.65
CA ALA A 295 13.34 16.22 -7.59
C ALA A 295 13.90 16.24 -9.01
N ALA A 296 15.15 15.80 -9.24
CA ALA A 296 15.76 15.85 -10.56
C ALA A 296 15.43 14.64 -11.42
N TRP A 297 15.36 14.86 -12.74
CA TRP A 297 15.41 13.81 -13.74
C TRP A 297 16.75 13.09 -13.69
N PRO A 298 16.81 11.80 -14.05
CA PRO A 298 18.11 11.14 -14.26
C PRO A 298 18.92 11.95 -15.25
N LYS A 299 20.16 12.23 -14.93
CA LYS A 299 21.08 12.77 -15.95
C LYS A 299 21.29 11.67 -16.96
N GLU A 300 21.06 11.97 -18.24
CA GLU A 300 21.54 11.13 -19.33
C GLU A 300 23.04 10.93 -19.13
N GLY A 301 23.45 9.65 -18.96
CA GLY A 301 24.85 9.27 -18.79
C GLY A 301 25.66 9.41 -20.05
#